data_1f764b979612cc93e965e6aa8b45bf94
#
_entry.id   1f764b979612cc93e965e6aa8b45bf94
#
_cell.length_a   1.000
_cell.length_b   1.000
_cell.length_c   1.000
_cell.angle_alpha   90.00
_cell.angle_beta   90.00
_cell.angle_gamma   90.00
#
_symmetry.space_group_name_H-M   'P 1'
#
loop_
_entity.id
_entity.type
_entity.pdbx_description
1 polymer ?
#
loop_
_entity_poly.entity_id
_entity_poly.type
_entity_poly.pdbx_seq_one_letter_code
_entity_poly.pdbx_strand_id
1 'polypeptide(L)'
;MEDSTNLREWTRHDIENLDENVRRVSERMASGEAKLAAIDEKLAEFDAHFAALDRRFAELNARFEAFNARYEAASGQISELEKETQEACRMTQEVRRSTAYINARLEALEMAAMAVDLAPRREVLKVLQVTGGKETMN
;
A
#
# COMPACT_ATOMS: atom_id res chain seq x y z
N MET A 1 -54.33 35.89 -78.48
CA MET A 1 -55.05 35.73 -77.22
C MET A 1 -54.78 34.41 -76.52
N GLU A 2 -54.63 33.31 -77.22
CA GLU A 2 -54.32 32.01 -76.64
C GLU A 2 -52.95 31.96 -75.99
N ASP A 3 -51.95 32.63 -76.59
CA ASP A 3 -50.59 32.67 -76.05
C ASP A 3 -50.48 33.40 -74.72
N SER A 4 -51.23 34.49 -74.48
CA SER A 4 -51.23 35.24 -73.25
C SER A 4 -52.01 34.55 -72.13
N THR A 5 -53.00 33.72 -72.44
CA THR A 5 -53.73 32.90 -71.47
C THR A 5 -52.85 31.72 -71.03
N ASN A 6 -52.13 31.07 -71.93
CA ASN A 6 -51.19 29.99 -71.67
C ASN A 6 -50.00 30.49 -70.86
N LEU A 7 -49.51 31.66 -71.17
CA LEU A 7 -48.45 32.30 -70.40
C LEU A 7 -48.88 32.65 -68.93
N ARG A 8 -50.11 33.10 -68.73
CA ARG A 8 -50.65 33.38 -67.37
C ARG A 8 -50.89 32.05 -66.63
N GLU A 9 -51.36 31.01 -67.22
CA GLU A 9 -51.52 29.72 -66.55
C GLU A 9 -50.17 29.08 -66.20
N TRP A 10 -49.19 29.15 -67.12
CA TRP A 10 -47.86 28.71 -66.92
C TRP A 10 -47.18 29.51 -65.70
N THR A 11 -47.28 30.79 -65.69
CA THR A 11 -46.76 31.65 -64.65
C THR A 11 -47.40 31.36 -63.31
N ARG A 12 -48.73 31.14 -63.30
CA ARG A 12 -49.47 30.76 -62.07
C ARG A 12 -48.99 29.39 -61.54
N HIS A 13 -48.86 28.42 -62.41
CA HIS A 13 -48.37 27.08 -62.06
C HIS A 13 -46.93 27.12 -61.58
N ASP A 14 -46.08 27.89 -62.21
CA ASP A 14 -44.71 28.07 -61.81
C ASP A 14 -44.61 28.78 -60.43
N ILE A 15 -45.45 29.77 -60.15
CA ILE A 15 -45.51 30.43 -58.84
C ILE A 15 -45.99 29.46 -57.78
N GLU A 16 -47.03 28.65 -58.02
CA GLU A 16 -47.52 27.63 -57.10
C GLU A 16 -46.46 26.56 -56.80
N ASN A 17 -45.74 26.13 -57.80
CA ASN A 17 -44.61 25.19 -57.65
C ASN A 17 -43.43 25.79 -56.88
N LEU A 18 -43.17 27.05 -57.13
CA LEU A 18 -42.11 27.77 -56.40
C LEU A 18 -42.47 27.94 -54.94
N ASP A 19 -43.71 28.32 -54.61
CA ASP A 19 -44.22 28.41 -53.24
C ASP A 19 -44.13 27.04 -52.52
N GLU A 20 -44.53 25.96 -53.20
CA GLU A 20 -44.41 24.62 -52.66
C GLU A 20 -42.96 24.20 -52.41
N ASN A 21 -42.06 24.55 -53.33
CA ASN A 21 -40.63 24.25 -53.19
C ASN A 21 -40.01 25.10 -52.04
N VAL A 22 -40.36 26.37 -51.91
CA VAL A 22 -39.93 27.21 -50.83
C VAL A 22 -40.41 26.68 -49.48
N ARG A 23 -41.65 26.24 -49.40
CA ARG A 23 -42.19 25.60 -48.20
C ARG A 23 -41.42 24.33 -47.80
N ARG A 24 -41.16 23.46 -48.76
CA ARG A 24 -40.37 22.22 -48.52
C ARG A 24 -38.98 22.53 -48.07
N VAL A 25 -38.31 23.48 -48.69
CA VAL A 25 -36.96 23.89 -48.30
C VAL A 25 -36.96 24.48 -46.87
N SER A 26 -37.95 25.33 -46.55
CA SER A 26 -38.10 25.91 -45.21
C SER A 26 -38.34 24.82 -44.15
N GLU A 27 -39.18 23.83 -44.42
CA GLU A 27 -39.44 22.68 -43.55
C GLU A 27 -38.18 21.85 -43.36
N ARG A 28 -37.40 21.61 -44.41
CA ARG A 28 -36.12 20.88 -44.33
C ARG A 28 -35.08 21.66 -43.54
N MET A 29 -35.02 22.96 -43.74
CA MET A 29 -34.10 23.82 -42.93
C MET A 29 -34.47 23.81 -41.47
N ALA A 30 -35.73 23.91 -41.12
CA ALA A 30 -36.19 23.84 -39.73
C ALA A 30 -35.90 22.46 -39.11
N SER A 31 -36.13 21.39 -39.87
CA SER A 31 -35.76 20.03 -39.43
C SER A 31 -34.26 19.88 -39.28
N GLY A 32 -33.45 20.42 -40.18
CA GLY A 32 -31.98 20.43 -40.07
C GLY A 32 -31.47 21.21 -38.85
N GLU A 33 -32.04 22.34 -38.60
CA GLU A 33 -31.72 23.14 -37.41
C GLU A 33 -32.05 22.41 -36.12
N ALA A 34 -33.22 21.76 -36.05
CA ALA A 34 -33.59 20.92 -34.89
C ALA A 34 -32.62 19.74 -34.67
N LYS A 35 -32.21 19.10 -35.77
CA LYS A 35 -31.18 18.03 -35.68
C LYS A 35 -29.83 18.54 -35.21
N LEU A 36 -29.39 19.70 -35.70
CA LEU A 36 -28.16 20.33 -35.28
C LEU A 36 -28.23 20.71 -33.79
N ALA A 37 -29.32 21.26 -33.31
CA ALA A 37 -29.52 21.54 -31.89
C ALA A 37 -29.46 20.28 -31.03
N ALA A 38 -30.07 19.17 -31.50
CA ALA A 38 -29.98 17.87 -30.80
C ALA A 38 -28.55 17.31 -30.78
N ILE A 39 -27.81 17.50 -31.86
CA ILE A 39 -26.39 17.14 -31.92
C ILE A 39 -25.56 17.96 -30.94
N ASP A 40 -25.77 19.27 -30.90
CA ASP A 40 -25.08 20.17 -29.95
C ASP A 40 -25.36 19.78 -28.51
N GLU A 41 -26.59 19.42 -28.16
CA GLU A 41 -26.95 18.90 -26.84
C GLU A 41 -26.15 17.64 -26.50
N LYS A 42 -26.10 16.67 -27.44
CA LYS A 42 -25.36 15.43 -27.25
C LYS A 42 -23.85 15.68 -27.09
N LEU A 43 -23.30 16.60 -27.89
CA LEU A 43 -21.90 16.98 -27.76
C LEU A 43 -21.62 17.59 -26.37
N ALA A 44 -22.50 18.44 -25.87
CA ALA A 44 -22.37 19.00 -24.53
C ALA A 44 -22.46 17.90 -23.44
N GLU A 45 -23.33 16.90 -23.61
CA GLU A 45 -23.39 15.73 -22.72
C GLU A 45 -22.10 14.92 -22.76
N PHE A 46 -21.56 14.68 -23.95
CA PHE A 46 -20.26 14.00 -24.08
C PHE A 46 -19.13 14.76 -23.40
N ASP A 47 -19.06 16.06 -23.60
CA ASP A 47 -18.05 16.90 -22.93
C ASP A 47 -18.15 16.82 -21.41
N ALA A 48 -19.38 16.82 -20.88
CA ALA A 48 -19.63 16.65 -19.45
C ALA A 48 -19.21 15.25 -18.96
N HIS A 49 -19.46 14.20 -19.75
CA HIS A 49 -19.01 12.84 -19.42
C HIS A 49 -17.49 12.72 -19.43
N PHE A 50 -16.83 13.31 -20.44
CA PHE A 50 -15.36 13.32 -20.48
C PHE A 50 -14.76 14.09 -19.31
N ALA A 51 -15.32 15.25 -18.95
CA ALA A 51 -14.86 16.00 -17.79
C ALA A 51 -15.06 15.22 -16.47
N ALA A 52 -16.16 14.46 -16.35
CA ALA A 52 -16.39 13.58 -15.21
C ALA A 52 -15.40 12.40 -15.18
N LEU A 53 -15.09 11.85 -16.35
CA LEU A 53 -14.11 10.78 -16.48
C LEU A 53 -12.70 11.26 -16.10
N ASP A 54 -12.29 12.42 -16.58
CA ASP A 54 -10.99 13.03 -16.25
C ASP A 54 -10.86 13.25 -14.74
N ARG A 55 -11.91 13.71 -14.08
CA ARG A 55 -11.94 13.86 -12.62
C ARG A 55 -11.76 12.52 -11.91
N ARG A 56 -12.43 11.46 -12.38
CA ARG A 56 -12.30 10.12 -11.81
C ARG A 56 -10.89 9.57 -11.99
N PHE A 57 -10.28 9.80 -13.14
CA PHE A 57 -8.88 9.41 -13.37
C PHE A 57 -7.93 10.19 -12.46
N ALA A 58 -8.14 11.48 -12.28
CA ALA A 58 -7.32 12.29 -11.37
C ALA A 58 -7.45 11.80 -9.91
N GLU A 59 -8.67 11.49 -9.46
CA GLU A 59 -8.91 10.90 -8.14
C GLU A 59 -8.26 9.53 -7.98
N LEU A 60 -8.35 8.69 -9.02
CA LEU A 60 -7.73 7.37 -9.01
C LEU A 60 -6.20 7.47 -8.93
N ASN A 61 -5.60 8.36 -9.72
CA ASN A 61 -4.16 8.61 -9.66
C ASN A 61 -3.73 9.10 -8.27
N ALA A 62 -4.48 10.02 -7.67
CA ALA A 62 -4.20 10.51 -6.32
C ALA A 62 -4.26 9.36 -5.28
N ARG A 63 -5.23 8.45 -5.42
CA ARG A 63 -5.33 7.26 -4.56
C ARG A 63 -4.16 6.31 -4.76
N PHE A 64 -3.72 6.10 -5.99
CA PHE A 64 -2.53 5.28 -6.28
C PHE A 64 -1.26 5.88 -5.70
N GLU A 65 -1.07 7.19 -5.83
CA GLU A 65 0.07 7.88 -5.21
C GLU A 65 0.06 7.77 -3.68
N ALA A 66 -1.11 7.97 -3.06
CA ALA A 66 -1.27 7.80 -1.61
C ALA A 66 -1.02 6.35 -1.17
N PHE A 67 -1.48 5.38 -1.95
CA PHE A 67 -1.24 3.96 -1.70
C PHE A 67 0.25 3.62 -1.81
N ASN A 68 0.92 4.09 -2.86
CA ASN A 68 2.35 3.87 -3.04
C ASN A 68 3.16 4.49 -1.89
N ALA A 69 2.80 5.70 -1.46
CA ALA A 69 3.46 6.34 -0.31
C ALA A 69 3.29 5.53 0.98
N ARG A 70 2.09 5.00 1.22
CA ARG A 70 1.83 4.11 2.37
C ARG A 70 2.59 2.79 2.26
N TYR A 71 2.66 2.23 1.08
CA TYR A 71 3.40 1.00 0.83
C TYR A 71 4.90 1.19 1.08
N GLU A 72 5.49 2.26 0.58
CA GLU A 72 6.89 2.60 0.81
C GLU A 72 7.18 2.85 2.30
N ALA A 73 6.31 3.57 3.00
CA ALA A 73 6.43 3.80 4.43
C ALA A 73 6.35 2.48 5.22
N ALA A 74 5.39 1.62 4.89
CA ALA A 74 5.26 0.31 5.53
C ALA A 74 6.46 -0.60 5.25
N SER A 75 6.96 -0.60 4.01
CA SER A 75 8.16 -1.34 3.62
C SER A 75 9.40 -0.85 4.37
N GLY A 76 9.54 0.46 4.56
CA GLY A 76 10.60 1.05 5.37
C GLY A 76 10.51 0.64 6.83
N GLN A 77 9.32 0.64 7.41
CA GLN A 77 9.10 0.19 8.79
C GLN A 77 9.41 -1.30 8.98
N ILE A 78 9.03 -2.14 8.02
CA ILE A 78 9.36 -3.58 8.05
C ILE A 78 10.88 -3.76 8.01
N SER A 79 11.58 -3.02 7.15
CA SER A 79 13.04 -3.10 7.05
C SER A 79 13.73 -2.66 8.35
N GLU A 80 13.23 -1.63 9.02
CA GLU A 80 13.75 -1.22 10.34
C GLU A 80 13.47 -2.25 11.42
N LEU A 81 12.25 -2.83 11.44
CA LEU A 81 11.92 -3.90 12.39
C LEU A 81 12.78 -5.15 12.16
N GLU A 82 13.10 -5.49 10.93
CA GLU A 82 14.03 -6.58 10.63
C GLU A 82 15.42 -6.32 11.23
N LYS A 83 15.94 -5.11 11.08
CA LYS A 83 17.23 -4.70 11.67
C LYS A 83 17.20 -4.75 13.19
N GLU A 84 16.17 -4.20 13.80
CA GLU A 84 15.98 -4.23 15.26
C GLU A 84 15.87 -5.66 15.78
N THR A 85 15.15 -6.52 15.06
CA THR A 85 15.02 -7.94 15.41
C THR A 85 16.37 -8.66 15.32
N GLN A 86 17.14 -8.41 14.27
CA GLN A 86 18.49 -8.98 14.12
C GLN A 86 19.42 -8.51 15.25
N GLU A 87 19.37 -7.24 15.60
CA GLU A 87 20.15 -6.69 16.70
C GLU A 87 19.73 -7.27 18.05
N ALA A 88 18.44 -7.39 18.31
CA ALA A 88 17.90 -8.04 19.50
C ALA A 88 18.35 -9.52 19.60
N CYS A 89 18.32 -10.24 18.49
CA CYS A 89 18.84 -11.62 18.43
C CYS A 89 20.34 -11.67 18.76
N ARG A 90 21.13 -10.76 18.21
CA ARG A 90 22.57 -10.67 18.52
C ARG A 90 22.81 -10.39 19.99
N MET A 91 22.12 -9.42 20.55
CA MET A 91 22.20 -9.09 21.98
C MET A 91 21.80 -10.27 22.86
N THR A 92 20.74 -10.97 22.48
CA THR A 92 20.31 -12.19 23.20
C THR A 92 21.39 -13.28 23.17
N GLN A 93 22.07 -13.48 22.06
CA GLN A 93 23.20 -14.41 21.97
C GLN A 93 24.38 -13.98 22.82
N GLU A 94 24.70 -12.70 22.85
CA GLU A 94 25.74 -12.16 23.70
C GLU A 94 25.42 -12.34 25.18
N VAL A 95 24.18 -12.09 25.58
CA VAL A 95 23.71 -12.31 26.97
C VAL A 95 23.81 -13.80 27.32
N ARG A 96 23.40 -14.68 26.44
CA ARG A 96 23.52 -16.16 26.65
C ARG A 96 24.99 -16.58 26.84
N ARG A 97 25.89 -16.06 26.01
CA ARG A 97 27.33 -16.33 26.14
C ARG A 97 27.87 -15.82 27.45
N SER A 98 27.52 -14.59 27.83
CA SER A 98 27.92 -14.01 29.09
C SER A 98 27.40 -14.78 30.30
N THR A 99 26.12 -15.20 30.23
CA THR A 99 25.48 -16.03 31.25
C THR A 99 26.19 -17.38 31.41
N ALA A 100 26.48 -18.05 30.29
CA ALA A 100 27.22 -19.29 30.29
C ALA A 100 28.61 -19.16 30.85
N TYR A 101 29.32 -18.09 30.52
CA TYR A 101 30.62 -17.76 31.07
C TYR A 101 30.58 -17.50 32.59
N ILE A 102 29.60 -16.71 33.05
CA ILE A 102 29.39 -16.42 34.47
C ILE A 102 29.06 -17.72 35.23
N ASN A 103 28.18 -18.55 34.72
CA ASN A 103 27.83 -19.83 35.32
C ASN A 103 29.03 -20.76 35.42
N ALA A 104 29.87 -20.84 34.38
CA ALA A 104 31.09 -21.63 34.40
C ALA A 104 32.09 -21.13 35.47
N ARG A 105 32.22 -19.80 35.62
CA ARG A 105 33.05 -19.21 36.69
C ARG A 105 32.48 -19.43 38.06
N LEU A 106 31.18 -19.37 38.24
CA LEU A 106 30.52 -19.67 39.51
C LEU A 106 30.75 -21.14 39.90
N GLU A 107 30.59 -22.09 38.98
CA GLU A 107 30.91 -23.48 39.24
C GLU A 107 32.37 -23.72 39.62
N ALA A 108 33.31 -23.05 38.93
CA ALA A 108 34.72 -23.14 39.25
C ALA A 108 35.02 -22.55 40.62
N LEU A 109 34.40 -21.42 41.00
CA LEU A 109 34.53 -20.81 42.32
C LEU A 109 33.92 -21.67 43.42
N GLU A 110 32.76 -22.29 43.19
CA GLU A 110 32.13 -23.25 44.10
C GLU A 110 33.04 -24.46 44.36
N MET A 111 33.59 -25.02 43.30
CA MET A 111 34.58 -26.13 43.43
C MET A 111 35.84 -25.70 44.20
N ALA A 112 36.37 -24.51 43.92
CA ALA A 112 37.52 -24.00 44.61
C ALA A 112 37.20 -23.74 46.10
N ALA A 113 36.03 -23.18 46.42
CA ALA A 113 35.57 -22.97 47.78
C ALA A 113 35.38 -24.30 48.52
N MET A 114 34.83 -25.32 47.90
CA MET A 114 34.70 -26.67 48.45
C MET A 114 36.09 -27.28 48.73
N ALA A 115 37.02 -27.13 47.81
CA ALA A 115 38.38 -27.64 47.98
C ALA A 115 39.11 -26.96 49.16
N VAL A 116 38.95 -25.66 49.30
CA VAL A 116 39.51 -24.88 50.44
C VAL A 116 38.85 -25.30 51.76
N ASP A 117 37.54 -25.49 51.76
CA ASP A 117 36.77 -25.87 52.95
C ASP A 117 37.07 -27.32 53.39
N LEU A 118 37.25 -28.24 52.47
CA LEU A 118 37.55 -29.61 52.72
C LEU A 118 39.01 -29.88 53.12
N ALA A 119 39.95 -29.13 52.60
CA ALA A 119 41.39 -29.31 52.89
C ALA A 119 41.74 -29.13 54.37
N PRO A 120 41.30 -28.08 55.05
CA PRO A 120 41.55 -27.92 56.53
C PRO A 120 40.89 -29.04 57.33
N ARG A 121 39.66 -29.42 56.96
CA ARG A 121 38.94 -30.51 57.62
C ARG A 121 39.66 -31.87 57.48
N ARG A 122 40.19 -32.18 56.32
CA ARG A 122 40.99 -33.37 56.09
C ARG A 122 42.26 -33.38 56.92
N GLU A 123 42.95 -32.27 57.01
CA GLU A 123 44.14 -32.14 57.84
C GLU A 123 43.83 -32.31 59.32
N VAL A 124 42.75 -31.65 59.79
CA VAL A 124 42.30 -31.82 61.18
C VAL A 124 41.92 -33.24 61.47
N LEU A 125 41.20 -33.90 60.59
CA LEU A 125 40.84 -35.32 60.73
C LEU A 125 42.07 -36.22 60.75
N LYS A 126 43.08 -35.95 59.93
CA LYS A 126 44.36 -36.72 59.94
C LYS A 126 45.08 -36.54 61.27
N VAL A 127 45.14 -35.36 61.78
CA VAL A 127 45.76 -35.07 63.09
C VAL A 127 44.99 -35.79 64.20
N LEU A 128 43.67 -35.72 64.19
CA LEU A 128 42.82 -36.42 65.16
C LEU A 128 42.98 -37.96 65.10
N GLN A 129 43.08 -38.51 63.91
CA GLN A 129 43.30 -39.92 63.70
C GLN A 129 44.67 -40.39 64.25
N VAL A 130 45.70 -39.61 64.02
CA VAL A 130 47.05 -39.89 64.56
C VAL A 130 47.08 -39.77 66.06
N THR A 131 46.48 -38.73 66.64
CA THR A 131 46.42 -38.56 68.09
C THR A 131 45.51 -39.56 68.78
N GLY A 132 44.35 -39.86 68.19
CA GLY A 132 43.41 -40.89 68.67
C GLY A 132 43.98 -42.32 68.62
N GLY A 133 44.78 -42.62 67.59
CA GLY A 133 45.49 -43.88 67.45
C GLY A 133 46.58 -44.05 68.53
N LYS A 134 47.23 -42.99 68.91
CA LYS A 134 48.21 -43.06 70.03
C LYS A 134 47.55 -43.22 71.39
N GLU A 135 46.38 -42.60 71.57
CA GLU A 135 45.63 -42.74 72.84
C GLU A 135 45.02 -44.15 72.99
N THR A 136 44.61 -44.79 71.92
CA THR A 136 44.17 -46.18 72.04
C THR A 136 45.23 -47.26 72.21
N MET A 137 46.47 -46.93 71.99
CA MET A 137 47.58 -47.84 72.22
C MET A 137 48.10 -47.75 73.69
N ASN A 138 47.68 -46.86 74.43
CA ASN A 138 47.97 -46.70 75.86
C ASN A 138 46.85 -47.19 76.74
#